data_58ea0564ddb034db95636970ff76238f
#
_entry.id   58ea0564ddb034db95636970ff76238f
#
_cell.length_a   1.000
_cell.length_b   1.000
_cell.length_c   1.000
_cell.angle_alpha   90.00
_cell.angle_beta   90.00
_cell.angle_gamma   90.00
#
_symmetry.space_group_name_H-M   'P 1'
#
loop_
_entity.id
_entity.type
_entity.pdbx_description
1 polymer ?
#
loop_
_entity_poly.entity_id
_entity_poly.type
_entity_poly.pdbx_seq_one_letter_code
_entity_poly.pdbx_strand_id
1 'polypeptide(L)'
;MAELKQINFTIVPDDGGRGERTYANFCAISQTPFDCTLTFCEVLPLSEEEIRSLNATSPGSDTVVRAPVRARVVVPFQVLPNLVAALQEQLRNVGSTPGPGPVH
;
A
#
# COMPACT_ATOMS: atom_id res chain seq x y z
N MET A 1 -10.61 -9.65 45.75
CA MET A 1 -9.77 -9.34 44.58
C MET A 1 -10.54 -9.68 43.33
N ALA A 2 -10.57 -8.74 42.43
CA ALA A 2 -11.31 -8.94 41.16
C ALA A 2 -10.53 -9.90 40.25
N GLU A 3 -11.24 -10.83 39.67
CA GLU A 3 -10.67 -11.71 38.68
C GLU A 3 -10.64 -11.00 37.36
N LEU A 4 -9.51 -11.10 36.66
CA LEU A 4 -9.42 -10.60 35.29
C LEU A 4 -10.02 -11.65 34.36
N LYS A 5 -11.14 -11.32 33.78
CA LYS A 5 -11.74 -12.19 32.78
C LYS A 5 -11.04 -12.00 31.45
N GLN A 6 -10.65 -13.09 30.86
CA GLN A 6 -10.09 -13.05 29.52
C GLN A 6 -11.22 -12.81 28.53
N ILE A 7 -11.10 -11.74 27.78
CA ILE A 7 -12.07 -11.40 26.75
C ILE A 7 -11.47 -11.77 25.41
N ASN A 8 -12.12 -12.66 24.71
CA ASN A 8 -11.73 -13.02 23.35
C ASN A 8 -12.57 -12.19 22.38
N PHE A 9 -11.92 -11.55 21.45
CA PHE A 9 -12.62 -10.78 20.44
C PHE A 9 -11.93 -10.95 19.10
N THR A 10 -12.72 -10.78 18.06
CA THR A 10 -12.23 -10.79 16.67
C THR A 10 -12.47 -9.42 16.08
N ILE A 11 -11.46 -8.90 15.41
CA ILE A 11 -11.57 -7.60 14.76
C ILE A 11 -12.02 -7.85 13.33
N VAL A 12 -13.14 -7.25 12.96
CA VAL A 12 -13.69 -7.36 11.62
C VAL A 12 -13.79 -5.96 11.03
N PRO A 13 -13.25 -5.73 9.83
CA PRO A 13 -13.38 -4.43 9.20
C PRO A 13 -14.84 -4.05 8.99
N ASP A 14 -15.15 -2.81 9.26
CA ASP A 14 -16.49 -2.26 9.08
C ASP A 14 -16.39 -0.96 8.30
N ASP A 15 -16.86 -0.96 7.07
CA ASP A 15 -16.81 0.20 6.20
C ASP A 15 -18.11 1.01 6.22
N GLY A 16 -19.05 0.66 7.10
CA GLY A 16 -20.35 1.31 7.17
C GLY A 16 -21.20 1.05 5.94
N GLY A 17 -20.90 -0.01 5.21
CA GLY A 17 -21.64 -0.36 3.99
C GLY A 17 -21.18 0.39 2.75
N ARG A 18 -20.09 1.14 2.83
CA ARG A 18 -19.65 1.95 1.68
C ARG A 18 -18.90 1.14 0.63
N GLY A 19 -18.06 0.22 1.04
CA GLY A 19 -17.35 -0.66 0.12
C GLY A 19 -16.39 0.04 -0.83
N GLU A 20 -16.02 1.28 -0.58
CA GLU A 20 -15.13 2.02 -1.44
C GLU A 20 -13.71 1.50 -1.34
N ARG A 21 -13.04 1.39 -2.47
CA ARG A 21 -11.65 0.98 -2.53
C ARG A 21 -10.86 1.98 -3.36
N THR A 22 -9.65 2.27 -2.90
CA THR A 22 -8.77 3.19 -3.58
C THR A 22 -7.66 2.41 -4.26
N TYR A 23 -7.46 2.67 -5.54
CA TYR A 23 -6.38 2.03 -6.28
C TYR A 23 -5.08 2.78 -6.06
N ALA A 24 -4.01 2.04 -5.83
CA ALA A 24 -2.66 2.57 -5.77
C ALA A 24 -1.71 1.51 -6.31
N ASN A 25 -0.70 1.94 -7.04
CA ASN A 25 0.30 1.04 -7.60
C ASN A 25 1.72 1.38 -7.17
N PHE A 26 1.85 2.30 -6.24
CA PHE A 26 3.14 2.66 -5.67
C PHE A 26 2.95 3.06 -4.22
N CYS A 27 3.90 2.66 -3.38
CA CYS A 27 3.87 3.03 -1.97
C CYS A 27 5.24 3.55 -1.57
N ALA A 28 5.29 4.78 -1.10
CA ALA A 28 6.47 5.35 -0.50
C ALA A 28 6.37 5.20 1.01
N ILE A 29 7.47 4.86 1.65
CA ILE A 29 7.47 4.62 3.08
C ILE A 29 8.46 5.57 3.73
N SER A 30 8.02 6.25 4.77
CA SER A 30 8.87 7.07 5.62
C SER A 30 8.61 6.73 7.07
N GLN A 31 9.57 7.05 7.93
CA GLN A 31 9.44 6.68 9.33
C GLN A 31 9.86 7.80 10.24
N THR A 32 9.24 7.84 11.40
CA THR A 32 9.67 8.63 12.54
C THR A 32 10.17 7.66 13.61
N PRO A 33 10.69 8.13 14.75
CA PRO A 33 11.05 7.21 15.84
C PRO A 33 9.88 6.41 16.41
N PHE A 34 8.64 6.81 16.12
CA PHE A 34 7.47 6.20 16.76
C PHE A 34 6.58 5.45 15.78
N ASP A 35 6.60 5.80 14.51
CA ASP A 35 5.67 5.24 13.57
C ASP A 35 6.22 5.24 12.15
N CYS A 36 5.44 4.69 11.27
CA CYS A 36 5.75 4.56 9.86
C CYS A 36 4.60 5.13 9.04
N THR A 37 4.91 5.93 8.05
CA THR A 37 3.90 6.48 7.15
C THR A 37 3.97 5.78 5.82
N LEU A 38 2.85 5.20 5.42
CA LEU A 38 2.69 4.57 4.11
C LEU A 38 1.95 5.55 3.22
N THR A 39 2.61 6.01 2.16
CA THR A 39 2.00 6.95 1.21
C THR A 39 1.69 6.19 -0.07
N PHE A 40 0.41 5.96 -0.31
CA PHE A 40 -0.05 5.22 -1.47
C PHE A 40 -0.34 6.18 -2.61
N CYS A 41 0.27 5.91 -3.75
CA CYS A 41 0.19 6.78 -4.91
C CYS A 41 -0.25 6.00 -6.14
N GLU A 42 -0.74 6.72 -7.12
CA GLU A 42 -1.03 6.13 -8.42
C GLU A 42 -0.08 6.71 -9.45
N VAL A 43 0.81 5.86 -9.93
CA VAL A 43 1.70 6.23 -11.03
C VAL A 43 0.95 6.05 -12.33
N LEU A 44 0.76 7.14 -13.05
CA LEU A 44 0.07 7.12 -14.33
C LEU A 44 1.07 6.86 -15.45
N PRO A 45 0.69 6.06 -16.47
CA PRO A 45 1.60 5.82 -17.58
C PRO A 45 1.88 7.12 -18.33
N LEU A 46 3.13 7.29 -18.73
CA LEU A 46 3.51 8.42 -19.57
C LEU A 46 3.18 8.10 -21.04
N SER A 47 2.69 9.09 -21.75
CA SER A 47 2.50 8.97 -23.19
C SER A 47 3.86 9.00 -23.90
N GLU A 48 3.88 8.51 -25.15
CA GLU A 48 5.10 8.57 -25.95
C GLU A 48 5.59 10.00 -26.13
N GLU A 49 4.67 10.92 -26.29
CA GLU A 49 4.99 12.33 -26.45
C GLU A 49 5.63 12.89 -25.19
N GLU A 50 5.09 12.54 -24.03
CA GLU A 50 5.67 12.95 -22.76
C GLU A 50 7.07 12.38 -22.56
N ILE A 51 7.27 11.12 -22.93
CA ILE A 51 8.59 10.47 -22.83
C ILE A 51 9.59 11.17 -23.74
N ARG A 52 9.21 11.50 -24.97
CA ARG A 52 10.08 12.21 -25.88
C ARG A 52 10.46 13.58 -25.36
N SER A 53 9.47 14.29 -24.82
CA SER A 53 9.69 15.62 -24.26
C SER A 53 10.69 15.57 -23.10
N LEU A 54 10.55 14.60 -22.23
CA LEU A 54 11.47 14.44 -21.11
C LEU A 54 12.89 14.09 -21.56
N ASN A 55 13.01 13.21 -22.55
CA ASN A 55 14.30 12.83 -23.09
C ASN A 55 14.97 13.99 -23.81
N ALA A 56 14.21 14.83 -24.47
CA ALA A 56 14.75 15.97 -25.21
C ALA A 56 15.27 17.06 -24.27
N THR A 57 14.59 17.26 -23.14
CA THR A 57 14.95 18.33 -22.20
C THR A 57 16.03 17.93 -21.21
N SER A 58 16.12 16.64 -20.88
CA SER A 58 17.06 16.17 -19.86
C SER A 58 17.67 14.84 -20.27
N PRO A 59 18.36 14.77 -21.41
CA PRO A 59 18.96 13.51 -21.83
C PRO A 59 20.06 13.09 -20.86
N GLY A 60 20.02 11.87 -20.40
CA GLY A 60 21.00 11.31 -19.48
C GLY A 60 20.87 11.73 -18.05
N SER A 61 19.81 12.47 -17.69
CA SER A 61 19.54 12.87 -16.31
C SER A 61 18.40 12.04 -15.75
N ASP A 62 18.38 11.91 -14.42
CA ASP A 62 17.28 11.26 -13.75
C ASP A 62 15.99 12.06 -13.96
N THR A 63 14.95 11.35 -14.30
CA THR A 63 13.64 11.96 -14.53
C THR A 63 12.77 11.77 -13.29
N VAL A 64 12.20 12.87 -12.83
CA VAL A 64 11.27 12.84 -11.71
C VAL A 64 9.85 12.71 -12.25
N VAL A 65 9.18 11.64 -11.86
CA VAL A 65 7.77 11.43 -12.18
C VAL A 65 6.97 11.65 -10.92
N ARG A 66 6.00 12.54 -10.97
CA ARG A 66 5.16 12.82 -9.82
C ARG A 66 3.91 11.96 -9.88
N ALA A 67 3.65 11.25 -8.81
CA ALA A 67 2.50 10.37 -8.70
C ALA A 67 1.50 10.95 -7.70
N PRO A 68 0.24 11.13 -8.10
CA PRO A 68 -0.77 11.64 -7.16
C PRO A 68 -0.89 10.74 -5.94
N VAL A 69 -0.95 11.35 -4.78
CA VAL A 69 -1.15 10.64 -3.53
C VAL A 69 -2.64 10.30 -3.40
N ARG A 70 -2.92 9.01 -3.17
CA ARG A 70 -4.29 8.54 -3.00
C ARG A 70 -4.67 8.40 -1.53
N ALA A 71 -3.71 8.01 -0.71
CA ALA A 71 -3.96 7.83 0.71
C ALA A 71 -2.66 7.85 1.48
N ARG A 72 -2.71 8.30 2.71
CA ARG A 72 -1.61 8.19 3.65
C ARG A 72 -2.11 7.49 4.89
N VAL A 73 -1.36 6.51 5.35
CA VAL A 73 -1.71 5.75 6.53
C VAL A 73 -0.52 5.75 7.48
N VAL A 74 -0.75 6.12 8.71
CA VAL A 74 0.29 6.08 9.75
C VAL A 74 0.09 4.83 10.56
N VAL A 75 1.13 4.02 10.66
CA VAL A 75 1.08 2.74 11.34
C VAL A 75 2.12 2.75 12.47
N PRO A 76 1.71 2.50 13.72
CA PRO A 76 2.68 2.36 14.80
C PRO A 76 3.63 1.20 14.54
N PHE A 77 4.88 1.32 14.99
CA PHE A 77 5.86 0.25 14.81
C PHE A 77 5.40 -1.07 15.42
N GLN A 78 4.59 -1.02 16.47
CA GLN A 78 4.10 -2.23 17.13
C GLN A 78 3.21 -3.07 16.22
N VAL A 79 2.58 -2.44 15.24
CA VAL A 79 1.65 -3.10 14.31
C VAL A 79 2.38 -3.59 13.05
N LEU A 80 3.51 -3.00 12.72
CA LEU A 80 4.21 -3.32 11.48
C LEU A 80 4.55 -4.79 11.30
N PRO A 81 5.07 -5.51 12.30
CA PRO A 81 5.39 -6.92 12.10
C PRO A 81 4.17 -7.74 11.68
N ASN A 82 3.02 -7.46 12.27
CA ASN A 82 1.79 -8.16 11.90
C ASN A 82 1.34 -7.83 10.48
N LEU A 83 1.46 -6.56 10.10
CA LEU A 83 1.14 -6.15 8.74
C LEU A 83 2.05 -6.81 7.72
N VAL A 84 3.35 -6.82 7.98
CA VAL A 84 4.31 -7.45 7.08
C VAL A 84 4.02 -8.95 6.95
N ALA A 85 3.76 -9.62 8.07
CA ALA A 85 3.45 -11.05 8.04
C ALA A 85 2.19 -11.34 7.25
N ALA A 86 1.15 -10.52 7.41
CA ALA A 86 -0.09 -10.69 6.67
C ALA A 86 0.11 -10.49 5.16
N LEU A 87 0.90 -9.50 4.78
CA LEU A 87 1.22 -9.28 3.38
C LEU A 87 2.04 -10.42 2.79
N GLN A 88 3.01 -10.93 3.54
CA GLN A 88 3.81 -12.06 3.09
C GLN A 88 2.96 -13.31 2.88
N GLU A 89 1.99 -13.53 3.75
CA GLU A 89 1.08 -14.66 3.58
C GLU A 89 0.25 -14.52 2.32
N GLN A 90 -0.24 -13.32 2.02
CA GLN A 90 -0.98 -13.09 0.79
C GLN A 90 -0.13 -13.34 -0.44
N LEU A 91 1.13 -12.94 -0.41
CA LEU A 91 2.05 -13.21 -1.51
C LEU A 91 2.25 -14.70 -1.73
N ARG A 92 2.38 -15.46 -0.65
CA ARG A 92 2.51 -16.92 -0.76
C ARG A 92 1.27 -17.53 -1.38
N ASN A 93 0.09 -17.07 -0.97
CA ASN A 93 -1.17 -17.58 -1.50
C ASN A 93 -1.31 -17.28 -2.99
N VAL A 94 -0.91 -16.11 -3.42
CA VAL A 94 -0.93 -15.76 -4.85
C VAL A 94 0.01 -16.68 -5.63
N GLY A 95 1.20 -16.92 -5.10
CA GLY A 95 2.17 -17.78 -5.78
C GLY A 95 1.78 -19.24 -5.83
N SER A 96 0.98 -19.71 -4.87
CA SER A 96 0.58 -21.11 -4.76
C SER A 96 -0.78 -21.42 -5.37
N THR A 97 -1.54 -20.39 -5.75
CA THR A 97 -2.88 -20.59 -6.29
C THR A 97 -2.81 -20.78 -7.81
N PRO A 98 -3.10 -21.98 -8.32
CA PRO A 98 -3.17 -22.18 -9.76
C PRO A 98 -4.47 -21.62 -10.29
N GLY A 99 -4.45 -21.26 -11.57
CA GLY A 99 -5.66 -20.86 -12.23
C GLY A 99 -5.60 -19.43 -12.75
N PRO A 100 -6.73 -18.95 -13.29
CA PRO A 100 -6.78 -17.62 -13.85
C PRO A 100 -6.54 -16.55 -12.78
N GLY A 101 -6.05 -15.41 -13.20
CA GLY A 101 -5.82 -14.33 -12.31
C GLY A 101 -7.10 -13.85 -11.62
N PRO A 102 -6.94 -13.05 -10.58
CA PRO A 102 -8.09 -12.56 -9.86
C PRO A 102 -8.97 -11.68 -10.73
N VAL A 103 -10.25 -11.75 -10.44
CA VAL A 103 -11.25 -10.94 -11.11
C VAL A 103 -11.62 -9.79 -10.19
N HIS A 104 -11.58 -8.61 -10.71
CA HIS A 104 -11.91 -7.41 -9.95
C HIS A 104 -13.17 -6.77 -10.45
#